data_9341f225d92c75bebb18b5795ff8ef65
#
_entry.id   9341f225d92c75bebb18b5795ff8ef65
#
_cell.length_a   1.000
_cell.length_b   1.000
_cell.length_c   1.000
_cell.angle_alpha   90.00
_cell.angle_beta   90.00
_cell.angle_gamma   90.00
#
_symmetry.space_group_name_H-M   'P 1'
#
loop_
_entity.id
_entity.type
_entity.pdbx_description
1 polymer ?
#
loop_
_entity_poly.entity_id
_entity_poly.type
_entity_poly.pdbx_seq_one_letter_code
_entity_poly.pdbx_strand_id
1 'polypeptide(L)'
;MPEPIALEQSTPEACTGLPLLTRYSGNPVLSGQDWPYPVNSVFNAGAVRLSDGDTLLLCRVEDRSGLSHLCAARSENGINGWRIDAQPTLIANPQEFPEEIWGIEDPRITYVPELEQYAVAYTSFARGGPGVSLALTKDFRSFERLGVIMQPEDKDAALLPRKIGGYWAMIHRPMT
;
A
#
# COMPACT_ATOMS: atom_id res chain seq x y z
N MET A 1 -34.80 -26.72 -30.45
CA MET A 1 -33.58 -26.62 -29.62
C MET A 1 -32.64 -25.68 -30.37
N PRO A 2 -32.20 -24.57 -29.79
CA PRO A 2 -31.24 -23.69 -30.46
C PRO A 2 -29.85 -24.38 -30.51
N GLU A 3 -29.17 -24.23 -31.64
CA GLU A 3 -27.81 -24.72 -31.84
C GLU A 3 -26.81 -24.02 -30.93
N PRO A 4 -25.73 -24.69 -30.48
CA PRO A 4 -24.71 -24.07 -29.66
C PRO A 4 -23.88 -23.10 -30.51
N ILE A 5 -23.77 -21.84 -30.02
CA ILE A 5 -22.89 -20.84 -30.58
C ILE A 5 -21.44 -21.31 -30.37
N ALA A 6 -20.75 -21.59 -31.46
CA ALA A 6 -19.33 -21.87 -31.44
C ALA A 6 -18.57 -20.58 -31.11
N LEU A 7 -17.93 -20.52 -29.93
CA LEU A 7 -16.96 -19.49 -29.60
C LEU A 7 -15.70 -19.73 -30.46
N GLU A 8 -15.49 -18.92 -31.47
CA GLU A 8 -14.20 -18.85 -32.15
C GLU A 8 -13.11 -18.51 -31.13
N GLN A 9 -12.23 -19.46 -30.88
CA GLN A 9 -11.01 -19.22 -30.11
C GLN A 9 -10.06 -18.41 -31.01
N SER A 10 -10.10 -17.07 -30.87
CA SER A 10 -9.05 -16.23 -31.41
C SER A 10 -7.76 -16.55 -30.63
N THR A 11 -6.81 -17.20 -31.28
CA THR A 11 -5.43 -17.30 -30.79
C THR A 11 -4.92 -15.87 -30.54
N PRO A 12 -4.39 -15.54 -29.36
CA PRO A 12 -3.82 -14.22 -29.14
C PRO A 12 -2.64 -14.06 -30.09
N GLU A 13 -2.74 -13.10 -31.02
CA GLU A 13 -1.59 -12.63 -31.77
C GLU A 13 -0.49 -12.23 -30.76
N ALA A 14 0.70 -12.80 -30.94
CA ALA A 14 1.85 -12.46 -30.11
C ALA A 14 2.07 -10.95 -30.26
N CYS A 15 1.86 -10.20 -29.17
CA CYS A 15 2.19 -8.78 -29.10
C CYS A 15 3.70 -8.61 -29.33
N THR A 16 4.11 -8.42 -30.58
CA THR A 16 5.49 -8.07 -30.99
C THR A 16 5.71 -6.56 -30.83
N GLY A 17 5.20 -5.97 -29.75
CA GLY A 17 5.35 -4.56 -29.44
C GLY A 17 6.51 -4.29 -28.48
N LEU A 18 6.96 -3.03 -28.45
CA LEU A 18 7.84 -2.52 -27.40
C LEU A 18 7.27 -2.87 -26.01
N PRO A 19 8.12 -3.18 -25.01
CA PRO A 19 7.64 -3.49 -23.67
C PRO A 19 6.79 -2.33 -23.13
N LEU A 20 5.60 -2.65 -22.63
CA LEU A 20 4.65 -1.67 -22.06
C LEU A 20 5.30 -0.83 -20.95
N LEU A 21 6.22 -1.43 -20.21
CA LEU A 21 6.95 -0.80 -19.12
C LEU A 21 8.46 -1.02 -19.31
N THR A 22 9.22 0.04 -19.11
CA THR A 22 10.69 -0.02 -19.07
C THR A 22 11.14 0.25 -17.64
N ARG A 23 11.97 -0.64 -17.09
CA ARG A 23 12.54 -0.44 -15.76
C ARG A 23 13.51 0.76 -15.80
N TYR A 24 13.33 1.67 -14.85
CA TYR A 24 14.27 2.78 -14.68
C TYR A 24 15.66 2.25 -14.31
N SER A 25 16.70 2.76 -15.01
CA SER A 25 18.08 2.27 -14.83
C SER A 25 18.68 2.60 -13.45
N GLY A 26 18.15 3.63 -12.76
CA GLY A 26 18.56 3.99 -11.40
C GLY A 26 17.83 3.23 -10.28
N ASN A 27 17.07 2.17 -10.59
CA ASN A 27 16.46 1.35 -9.54
C ASN A 27 17.51 0.50 -8.80
N PRO A 28 17.34 0.27 -7.48
CA PRO A 28 16.25 0.78 -6.64
C PRO A 28 16.39 2.26 -6.35
N VAL A 29 15.27 3.02 -6.34
CA VAL A 29 15.26 4.46 -6.01
C VAL A 29 15.44 4.75 -4.53
N LEU A 30 15.16 3.76 -3.68
CA LEU A 30 15.37 3.76 -2.23
C LEU A 30 15.75 2.33 -1.78
N SER A 31 16.60 2.26 -0.78
CA SER A 31 17.02 1.01 -0.14
C SER A 31 17.18 1.21 1.37
N GLY A 32 17.40 0.14 2.14
CA GLY A 32 17.66 0.26 3.58
C GLY A 32 18.93 1.07 3.93
N GLN A 33 19.85 1.24 2.98
CA GLN A 33 21.06 2.05 3.19
C GLN A 33 20.77 3.56 3.21
N ASP A 34 19.68 3.98 2.61
CA ASP A 34 19.26 5.39 2.55
C ASP A 34 18.52 5.83 3.82
N TRP A 35 18.15 4.85 4.69
CA TRP A 35 17.30 5.10 5.85
C TRP A 35 18.05 5.81 6.98
N PRO A 36 17.45 6.83 7.62
CA PRO A 36 18.12 7.64 8.64
C PRO A 36 18.29 6.94 9.99
N TYR A 37 17.77 5.71 10.13
CA TYR A 37 17.91 4.88 11.31
C TYR A 37 18.16 3.39 10.92
N PRO A 38 18.66 2.55 11.84
CA PRO A 38 18.96 1.15 11.53
C PRO A 38 17.73 0.35 11.16
N VAL A 39 17.73 -0.25 9.98
CA VAL A 39 16.67 -1.11 9.45
C VAL A 39 17.25 -2.43 8.92
N ASN A 40 16.40 -3.43 8.74
CA ASN A 40 16.74 -4.68 8.05
C ASN A 40 16.46 -4.55 6.55
N SER A 41 15.25 -4.13 6.19
CA SER A 41 14.83 -4.01 4.79
C SER A 41 13.76 -2.93 4.60
N VAL A 42 13.65 -2.43 3.35
CA VAL A 42 12.65 -1.44 2.92
C VAL A 42 12.04 -1.93 1.61
N PHE A 43 10.72 -2.04 1.56
CA PHE A 43 10.01 -2.63 0.42
C PHE A 43 8.51 -2.31 0.44
N ASN A 44 7.76 -2.80 -0.55
CA ASN A 44 6.30 -2.76 -0.64
C ASN A 44 5.67 -1.39 -0.32
N ALA A 45 6.16 -0.32 -0.97
CA ALA A 45 5.66 1.02 -0.72
C ALA A 45 4.27 1.25 -1.34
N GLY A 46 3.38 1.88 -0.58
CA GLY A 46 2.25 2.61 -1.14
C GLY A 46 2.72 3.93 -1.74
N ALA A 47 2.20 4.32 -2.91
CA ALA A 47 2.60 5.54 -3.59
C ALA A 47 1.41 6.46 -3.86
N VAL A 48 1.61 7.76 -3.72
CA VAL A 48 0.61 8.77 -4.06
C VAL A 48 1.27 10.09 -4.47
N ARG A 49 0.62 10.82 -5.39
CA ARG A 49 0.97 12.21 -5.68
C ARG A 49 0.18 13.13 -4.75
N LEU A 50 0.88 13.97 -4.02
CA LEU A 50 0.30 14.94 -3.10
C LEU A 50 -0.24 16.17 -3.86
N SER A 51 -1.07 16.97 -3.20
CA SER A 51 -1.66 18.18 -3.78
C SER A 51 -0.65 19.28 -4.10
N ASP A 52 0.49 19.31 -3.41
CA ASP A 52 1.63 20.20 -3.67
C ASP A 52 2.50 19.78 -4.85
N GLY A 53 2.23 18.61 -5.43
CA GLY A 53 2.94 18.04 -6.56
C GLY A 53 4.04 17.05 -6.19
N ASP A 54 4.40 16.92 -4.93
CA ASP A 54 5.37 15.91 -4.47
C ASP A 54 4.80 14.49 -4.63
N THR A 55 5.67 13.56 -4.89
CA THR A 55 5.37 12.12 -4.79
C THR A 55 5.72 11.64 -3.40
N LEU A 56 4.78 10.97 -2.74
CA LEU A 56 5.00 10.32 -1.46
C LEU A 56 5.00 8.80 -1.65
N LEU A 57 6.02 8.16 -1.09
CA LEU A 57 6.07 6.72 -0.84
C LEU A 57 5.87 6.50 0.66
N LEU A 58 4.89 5.69 1.04
CA LEU A 58 4.76 5.16 2.39
C LEU A 58 5.33 3.74 2.36
N CYS A 59 6.58 3.61 2.78
CA CYS A 59 7.34 2.37 2.68
C CYS A 59 7.08 1.46 3.87
N ARG A 60 6.94 0.15 3.62
CA ARG A 60 7.13 -0.85 4.66
C ARG A 60 8.61 -0.91 5.01
N VAL A 61 8.90 -0.74 6.28
CA VAL A 61 10.24 -0.81 6.84
C VAL A 61 10.27 -1.90 7.90
N GLU A 62 11.08 -2.91 7.68
CA GLU A 62 11.31 -3.96 8.66
C GLU A 62 12.52 -3.60 9.52
N ASP A 63 12.34 -3.61 10.82
CA ASP A 63 13.41 -3.40 11.77
C ASP A 63 14.28 -4.66 11.96
N ARG A 64 15.32 -4.58 12.79
CA ARG A 64 16.24 -5.70 13.05
C ARG A 64 15.64 -6.82 13.90
N SER A 65 14.48 -6.60 14.50
CA SER A 65 13.73 -7.63 15.23
C SER A 65 12.74 -8.40 14.34
N GLY A 66 12.60 -7.99 13.07
CA GLY A 66 11.65 -8.56 12.12
C GLY A 66 10.26 -7.96 12.20
N LEU A 67 10.08 -6.88 12.97
CA LEU A 67 8.80 -6.16 13.03
C LEU A 67 8.77 -5.04 12.00
N SER A 68 7.64 -4.92 11.32
CA SER A 68 7.43 -3.89 10.30
C SER A 68 6.66 -2.69 10.84
N HIS A 69 7.03 -1.51 10.35
CA HIS A 69 6.34 -0.25 10.51
C HIS A 69 6.30 0.49 9.17
N LEU A 70 5.59 1.62 9.09
CA LEU A 70 5.51 2.42 7.88
C LEU A 70 6.28 3.73 8.05
N CYS A 71 7.03 4.10 7.01
CA CYS A 71 7.80 5.34 6.99
C CYS A 71 7.67 6.05 5.65
N ALA A 72 7.40 7.35 5.69
CA ALA A 72 7.21 8.15 4.49
C ALA A 72 8.53 8.69 3.93
N ALA A 73 8.63 8.67 2.61
CA ALA A 73 9.64 9.33 1.81
C ALA A 73 8.96 10.21 0.75
N ARG A 74 9.46 11.43 0.55
CA ARG A 74 8.88 12.40 -0.39
C ARG A 74 9.91 12.86 -1.41
N SER A 75 9.47 13.03 -2.65
CA SER A 75 10.30 13.52 -3.76
C SER A 75 9.49 14.43 -4.67
N GLU A 76 10.10 15.53 -5.13
CA GLU A 76 9.47 16.47 -6.06
C GLU A 76 9.16 15.85 -7.43
N ASN A 77 9.95 14.90 -7.88
CA ASN A 77 9.82 14.27 -9.20
C ASN A 77 9.48 12.77 -9.17
N GLY A 78 9.44 12.15 -8.00
CA GLY A 78 9.17 10.72 -7.83
C GLY A 78 10.30 9.78 -8.29
N ILE A 79 11.47 10.33 -8.62
CA ILE A 79 12.61 9.58 -9.16
C ILE A 79 13.83 9.67 -8.24
N ASN A 80 14.17 10.87 -7.79
CA ASN A 80 15.35 11.12 -6.96
C ASN A 80 15.07 12.24 -5.93
N GLY A 81 16.09 12.63 -5.14
CA GLY A 81 15.95 13.68 -4.13
C GLY A 81 14.97 13.29 -3.01
N TRP A 82 14.88 12.02 -2.68
CA TRP A 82 13.98 11.51 -1.65
C TRP A 82 14.35 12.06 -0.27
N ARG A 83 13.38 12.64 0.40
CA ARG A 83 13.44 13.08 1.79
C ARG A 83 12.68 12.10 2.65
N ILE A 84 13.40 11.29 3.41
CA ILE A 84 12.85 10.25 4.28
C ILE A 84 12.55 10.85 5.65
N ASP A 85 11.40 10.53 6.24
CA ASP A 85 11.07 10.96 7.59
C ASP A 85 12.12 10.41 8.59
N ALA A 86 12.59 11.25 9.50
CA ALA A 86 13.65 10.89 10.45
C ALA A 86 13.22 9.87 11.51
N GLN A 87 11.92 9.63 11.63
CA GLN A 87 11.31 8.65 12.51
C GLN A 87 10.19 7.90 11.74
N PRO A 88 9.80 6.70 12.18
CA PRO A 88 8.65 6.01 11.62
C PRO A 88 7.40 6.91 11.56
N THR A 89 6.71 6.89 10.42
CA THR A 89 5.50 7.71 10.19
C THR A 89 4.28 7.07 10.85
N LEU A 90 4.16 5.75 10.81
CA LEU A 90 3.10 5.00 11.47
C LEU A 90 3.72 3.72 12.05
N ILE A 91 3.58 3.53 13.36
CA ILE A 91 4.07 2.35 14.07
C ILE A 91 2.89 1.53 14.59
N ALA A 92 3.11 0.24 14.79
CA ALA A 92 2.13 -0.61 15.46
C ALA A 92 1.81 -0.10 16.88
N ASN A 93 0.54 -0.17 17.26
CA ASN A 93 0.07 0.19 18.61
C ASN A 93 -0.78 -0.95 19.19
N PRO A 94 -0.19 -2.06 19.63
CA PRO A 94 -0.93 -3.24 20.08
C PRO A 94 -1.72 -3.04 21.38
N GLN A 95 -1.51 -1.92 22.08
CA GLN A 95 -2.31 -1.57 23.27
C GLN A 95 -3.71 -1.13 22.89
N GLU A 96 -3.86 -0.42 21.80
CA GLU A 96 -5.13 0.09 21.29
C GLU A 96 -5.67 -0.81 20.15
N PHE A 97 -4.76 -1.36 19.33
CA PHE A 97 -5.04 -2.22 18.18
C PHE A 97 -4.32 -3.57 18.34
N PRO A 98 -4.91 -4.54 19.07
CA PRO A 98 -4.26 -5.83 19.37
C PRO A 98 -3.89 -6.63 18.12
N GLU A 99 -4.55 -6.38 17.00
CA GLU A 99 -4.24 -6.97 15.68
C GLU A 99 -2.88 -6.54 15.10
N GLU A 100 -2.25 -5.53 15.67
CA GLU A 100 -0.94 -5.03 15.21
C GLU A 100 0.25 -5.57 15.99
N ILE A 101 0.06 -6.58 16.86
CA ILE A 101 1.10 -7.03 17.80
C ILE A 101 2.39 -7.51 17.12
N TRP A 102 2.32 -7.95 15.86
CA TRP A 102 3.48 -8.38 15.07
C TRP A 102 3.82 -7.42 13.93
N GLY A 103 3.41 -6.15 14.06
CA GLY A 103 3.72 -5.09 13.10
C GLY A 103 2.59 -4.77 12.13
N ILE A 104 2.88 -3.78 11.29
CA ILE A 104 2.00 -3.29 10.24
C ILE A 104 2.75 -3.27 8.91
N GLU A 105 2.08 -3.67 7.82
CA GLU A 105 2.73 -4.03 6.57
C GLU A 105 1.99 -3.48 5.34
N ASP A 106 2.70 -3.39 4.22
CA ASP A 106 2.18 -3.32 2.85
C ASP A 106 1.07 -2.28 2.61
N PRO A 107 1.33 -0.99 2.85
CA PRO A 107 0.32 0.05 2.72
C PRO A 107 -0.14 0.25 1.28
N ARG A 108 -1.42 0.56 1.10
CA ARG A 108 -2.03 1.01 -0.15
C ARG A 108 -2.77 2.32 0.10
N ILE A 109 -2.44 3.33 -0.67
CA ILE A 109 -2.92 4.70 -0.46
C ILE A 109 -3.94 5.04 -1.53
N THR A 110 -5.09 5.55 -1.11
CA THR A 110 -6.12 6.08 -2.00
C THR A 110 -6.57 7.45 -1.50
N TYR A 111 -6.47 8.48 -2.34
CA TYR A 111 -7.13 9.74 -2.03
C TYR A 111 -8.63 9.61 -2.23
N VAL A 112 -9.41 10.00 -1.23
CA VAL A 112 -10.88 9.92 -1.22
C VAL A 112 -11.45 11.35 -1.26
N PRO A 113 -11.87 11.84 -2.43
CA PRO A 113 -12.34 13.23 -2.58
C PRO A 113 -13.52 13.59 -1.68
N GLU A 114 -14.46 12.64 -1.45
CA GLU A 114 -15.62 12.87 -0.58
C GLU A 114 -15.24 13.17 0.88
N LEU A 115 -14.06 12.70 1.33
CA LEU A 115 -13.57 12.89 2.70
C LEU A 115 -12.47 13.95 2.76
N GLU A 116 -11.95 14.39 1.62
CA GLU A 116 -10.76 15.24 1.50
C GLU A 116 -9.55 14.67 2.29
N GLN A 117 -9.41 13.32 2.27
CA GLN A 117 -8.39 12.59 3.02
C GLN A 117 -7.82 11.45 2.17
N TYR A 118 -6.66 10.98 2.59
CA TYR A 118 -6.08 9.73 2.11
C TYR A 118 -6.54 8.58 3.01
N ALA A 119 -7.06 7.52 2.39
CA ALA A 119 -7.28 6.25 3.03
C ALA A 119 -6.04 5.38 2.82
N VAL A 120 -5.49 4.87 3.91
CA VAL A 120 -4.35 3.96 3.92
C VAL A 120 -4.84 2.61 4.41
N ALA A 121 -5.02 1.67 3.49
CA ALA A 121 -5.23 0.28 3.83
C ALA A 121 -3.86 -0.37 4.07
N TYR A 122 -3.71 -1.13 5.15
CA TYR A 122 -2.47 -1.81 5.49
C TYR A 122 -2.78 -3.17 6.10
N THR A 123 -1.80 -4.07 6.04
CA THR A 123 -1.90 -5.35 6.73
C THR A 123 -1.49 -5.16 8.18
N SER A 124 -2.36 -5.51 9.11
CA SER A 124 -2.06 -5.70 10.52
C SER A 124 -1.83 -7.17 10.78
N PHE A 125 -0.79 -7.53 11.55
CA PHE A 125 -0.41 -8.91 11.75
C PHE A 125 -0.40 -9.31 13.23
N ALA A 126 -1.14 -10.37 13.53
CA ALA A 126 -1.27 -10.91 14.88
C ALA A 126 -1.39 -12.43 14.86
N ARG A 127 -1.65 -13.03 16.01
CA ARG A 127 -1.77 -14.48 16.18
C ARG A 127 -2.83 -15.12 15.27
N GLY A 128 -3.89 -14.38 14.92
CA GLY A 128 -4.95 -14.85 14.01
C GLY A 128 -4.58 -14.84 12.54
N GLY A 129 -3.37 -14.42 12.18
CA GLY A 129 -2.94 -14.20 10.80
C GLY A 129 -3.03 -12.73 10.38
N PRO A 130 -2.69 -12.42 9.13
CA PRO A 130 -2.79 -11.06 8.59
C PRO A 130 -4.26 -10.67 8.37
N GLY A 131 -4.62 -9.46 8.78
CA GLY A 131 -5.90 -8.83 8.50
C GLY A 131 -5.70 -7.47 7.83
N VAL A 132 -6.73 -6.95 7.19
CA VAL A 132 -6.69 -5.62 6.58
C VAL A 132 -7.19 -4.59 7.58
N SER A 133 -6.33 -3.65 7.93
CA SER A 133 -6.66 -2.46 8.72
C SER A 133 -6.71 -1.21 7.84
N LEU A 134 -7.43 -0.19 8.31
CA LEU A 134 -7.61 1.07 7.61
C LEU A 134 -7.28 2.26 8.53
N ALA A 135 -6.59 3.24 7.98
CA ALA A 135 -6.39 4.54 8.61
C ALA A 135 -6.68 5.67 7.64
N LEU A 136 -7.12 6.81 8.16
CA LEU A 136 -7.32 8.04 7.40
C LEU A 136 -6.25 9.06 7.79
N THR A 137 -5.79 9.85 6.82
CA THR A 137 -4.84 10.94 7.07
C THR A 137 -5.00 12.06 6.05
N LYS A 138 -4.68 13.29 6.45
CA LYS A 138 -4.60 14.44 5.53
C LYS A 138 -3.17 14.78 5.13
N ASP A 139 -2.20 14.40 5.96
CA ASP A 139 -0.84 14.96 5.92
C ASP A 139 0.27 13.91 6.07
N PHE A 140 -0.07 12.64 6.29
CA PHE A 140 0.87 11.55 6.61
C PHE A 140 1.74 11.85 7.84
N ARG A 141 1.18 12.59 8.82
CA ARG A 141 1.78 12.87 10.13
C ARG A 141 0.86 12.47 11.25
N SER A 142 -0.44 12.73 11.06
CA SER A 142 -1.50 12.31 11.97
C SER A 142 -2.41 11.31 11.28
N PHE A 143 -2.82 10.28 12.01
CA PHE A 143 -3.67 9.20 11.49
C PHE A 143 -4.85 8.94 12.41
N GLU A 144 -6.04 8.88 11.83
CA GLU A 144 -7.22 8.32 12.45
C GLU A 144 -7.29 6.84 12.07
N ARG A 145 -6.98 5.94 13.00
CA ARG A 145 -7.04 4.50 12.77
C ARG A 145 -8.46 3.99 12.97
N LEU A 146 -8.96 3.23 12.01
CA LEU A 146 -10.28 2.60 12.06
C LEU A 146 -10.19 1.12 12.49
N GLY A 147 -8.96 0.60 12.69
CA GLY A 147 -8.69 -0.79 13.04
C GLY A 147 -8.95 -1.76 11.89
N VAL A 148 -9.11 -3.03 12.23
CA VAL A 148 -9.36 -4.11 11.26
C VAL A 148 -10.73 -3.95 10.61
N ILE A 149 -10.73 -3.89 9.28
CA ILE A 149 -11.94 -3.82 8.45
C ILE A 149 -12.21 -5.13 7.68
N MET A 150 -11.19 -5.98 7.51
CA MET A 150 -11.32 -7.33 6.97
C MET A 150 -10.57 -8.30 7.87
N GLN A 151 -11.31 -9.32 8.33
CA GLN A 151 -10.79 -10.31 9.27
C GLN A 151 -9.70 -11.17 8.62
N PRO A 152 -8.79 -11.74 9.42
CA PRO A 152 -7.84 -12.75 8.94
C PRO A 152 -8.53 -13.99 8.31
N GLU A 153 -7.90 -14.64 7.31
CA GLU A 153 -6.63 -14.25 6.72
C GLU A 153 -6.85 -13.48 5.41
N ASP A 154 -6.50 -12.21 5.43
CA ASP A 154 -6.68 -11.31 4.29
C ASP A 154 -5.57 -10.26 4.25
N LYS A 155 -5.16 -9.80 3.06
CA LYS A 155 -4.17 -8.74 2.90
C LYS A 155 -4.17 -8.11 1.49
N ASP A 156 -3.26 -7.15 1.26
CA ASP A 156 -3.07 -6.44 -0.02
C ASP A 156 -4.35 -5.80 -0.54
N ALA A 157 -5.07 -5.15 0.34
CA ALA A 157 -6.33 -4.49 0.00
C ALA A 157 -6.12 -3.04 -0.43
N ALA A 158 -6.94 -2.59 -1.38
CA ALA A 158 -6.95 -1.20 -1.84
C ALA A 158 -8.39 -0.69 -1.94
N LEU A 159 -8.67 0.43 -1.27
CA LEU A 159 -9.95 1.10 -1.35
C LEU A 159 -10.10 1.78 -2.72
N LEU A 160 -11.28 1.72 -3.33
CA LEU A 160 -11.57 2.52 -4.52
C LEU A 160 -11.82 3.99 -4.13
N PRO A 161 -11.44 4.97 -4.98
CA PRO A 161 -11.46 6.39 -4.61
C PRO A 161 -12.88 6.99 -4.52
N ARG A 162 -13.91 6.21 -4.86
CA ARG A 162 -15.30 6.64 -4.87
C ARG A 162 -16.26 5.49 -4.59
N LYS A 163 -17.43 5.82 -4.12
CA LYS A 163 -18.52 4.85 -3.96
C LYS A 163 -19.00 4.29 -5.30
N ILE A 164 -19.39 3.03 -5.29
CA ILE A 164 -20.06 2.33 -6.38
C ILE A 164 -21.43 1.91 -5.87
N GLY A 165 -22.51 2.39 -6.52
CA GLY A 165 -23.87 2.09 -6.07
C GLY A 165 -24.18 2.58 -4.65
N GLY A 166 -23.51 3.64 -4.17
CA GLY A 166 -23.67 4.18 -2.82
C GLY A 166 -22.80 3.51 -1.74
N TYR A 167 -22.01 2.48 -2.08
CA TYR A 167 -21.17 1.72 -1.16
C TYR A 167 -19.69 1.96 -1.42
N TRP A 168 -18.90 2.01 -0.37
CA TRP A 168 -17.45 1.90 -0.50
C TRP A 168 -17.08 0.51 -1.01
N ALA A 169 -16.16 0.44 -1.94
CA ALA A 169 -15.69 -0.80 -2.54
C ALA A 169 -14.17 -0.93 -2.39
N MET A 170 -13.71 -2.14 -2.19
CA MET A 170 -12.31 -2.48 -1.98
C MET A 170 -11.95 -3.72 -2.79
N ILE A 171 -10.76 -3.73 -3.35
CA ILE A 171 -10.12 -4.94 -3.89
C ILE A 171 -9.24 -5.50 -2.77
N HIS A 172 -9.30 -6.81 -2.55
CA HIS A 172 -8.52 -7.47 -1.50
C HIS A 172 -8.09 -8.87 -1.93
N ARG A 173 -7.23 -9.50 -1.14
CA ARG A 173 -6.66 -10.81 -1.42
C ARG A 173 -6.84 -11.76 -0.23
N PRO A 174 -7.93 -12.55 -0.17
CA PRO A 174 -8.07 -13.65 0.77
C PRO A 174 -6.92 -14.65 0.62
N MET A 175 -6.46 -15.21 1.74
CA MET A 175 -5.29 -16.10 1.78
C MET A 175 -5.65 -17.57 1.96
N THR A 176 -6.90 -17.95 1.77
CA THR A 176 -7.37 -19.35 1.83
C THR A 176 -7.23 -20.08 0.51
#